data_85d871bd70486138ba3f9151fc28ce3a
#
_entry.id   85d871bd70486138ba3f9151fc28ce3a
#
_cell.length_a   1.000
_cell.length_b   1.000
_cell.length_c   1.000
_cell.angle_alpha   90.00
_cell.angle_beta   90.00
_cell.angle_gamma   90.00
#
_symmetry.space_group_name_H-M   'P 1'
#
loop_
_entity.id
_entity.type
_entity.pdbx_description
1 polymer ?
#
loop_
_entity_poly.entity_id
_entity_poly.type
_entity_poly.pdbx_seq_one_letter_code
_entity_poly.pdbx_strand_id
1 'polypeptide(L)'
;MEKNIKSITKVRWTVLLPMLFILFSVSSCLKNGPYNIDFSNVGASVDLPLAAANANGVVPFTFGTGSNTFPVYVNMASPAVLSKATTAVVAIDTAYLNAYNANNGTSYTLLPDSDYTATSFNLTIPAGQRLDSVIVTFNISKIDTDPSVSYILPFTIASASEPIEQWNHLMIGVTVGP
;
A
#
# COMPACT_ATOMS: atom_id res chain seq x y z
N MET A 1 54.23 -52.45 -8.07
CA MET A 1 52.91 -52.05 -8.63
C MET A 1 51.88 -51.70 -7.54
N GLU A 2 52.28 -51.52 -6.30
CA GLU A 2 51.36 -51.36 -5.13
C GLU A 2 51.19 -49.90 -4.62
N LYS A 3 52.02 -48.96 -5.09
CA LYS A 3 52.02 -47.56 -4.61
C LYS A 3 50.90 -46.68 -5.16
N ASN A 4 50.28 -47.01 -6.29
CA ASN A 4 49.31 -46.16 -6.97
C ASN A 4 47.85 -46.38 -6.51
N ILE A 5 47.52 -47.49 -5.90
CA ILE A 5 46.14 -47.79 -5.49
C ILE A 5 45.76 -47.04 -4.21
N LYS A 6 46.70 -46.80 -3.27
CA LYS A 6 46.43 -46.07 -2.01
C LYS A 6 46.20 -44.55 -2.23
N SER A 7 46.69 -43.99 -3.28
CA SER A 7 46.52 -42.55 -3.62
C SER A 7 45.09 -42.25 -4.15
N ILE A 8 44.56 -43.16 -4.94
CA ILE A 8 43.23 -43.00 -5.57
C ILE A 8 42.08 -43.09 -4.52
N THR A 9 42.23 -43.95 -3.52
CA THR A 9 41.23 -44.07 -2.45
C THR A 9 41.22 -42.89 -1.52
N LYS A 10 42.34 -42.24 -1.22
CA LYS A 10 42.41 -41.05 -0.37
C LYS A 10 41.80 -39.82 -1.05
N VAL A 11 41.98 -39.66 -2.36
CA VAL A 11 41.40 -38.56 -3.12
C VAL A 11 39.86 -38.68 -3.20
N ARG A 12 39.35 -39.89 -3.34
CA ARG A 12 37.88 -40.12 -3.38
C ARG A 12 37.19 -39.79 -2.07
N TRP A 13 37.78 -40.07 -0.92
CA TRP A 13 37.20 -39.75 0.39
C TRP A 13 37.24 -38.26 0.73
N THR A 14 38.28 -37.55 0.32
CA THR A 14 38.39 -36.09 0.55
C THR A 14 37.42 -35.27 -0.29
N VAL A 15 36.94 -35.78 -1.41
CA VAL A 15 35.93 -35.07 -2.27
C VAL A 15 34.51 -35.51 -1.93
N LEU A 16 34.30 -36.80 -1.55
CA LEU A 16 32.98 -37.32 -1.21
C LEU A 16 32.43 -36.79 0.12
N LEU A 17 33.29 -36.57 1.11
CA LEU A 17 32.88 -36.08 2.44
C LEU A 17 32.31 -34.66 2.39
N PRO A 18 32.94 -33.65 1.75
CA PRO A 18 32.37 -32.31 1.65
C PRO A 18 31.14 -32.26 0.73
N MET A 19 31.07 -33.10 -0.29
CA MET A 19 29.90 -33.16 -1.17
C MET A 19 28.67 -33.75 -0.45
N LEU A 20 28.86 -34.68 0.44
CA LEU A 20 27.81 -35.24 1.31
C LEU A 20 27.31 -34.16 2.31
N PHE A 21 28.20 -33.33 2.84
CA PHE A 21 27.85 -32.22 3.75
C PHE A 21 27.01 -31.13 3.09
N ILE A 22 27.27 -30.84 1.81
CA ILE A 22 26.51 -29.86 1.03
C ILE A 22 25.08 -30.36 0.76
N LEU A 23 24.88 -31.66 0.55
CA LEU A 23 23.56 -32.25 0.33
C LEU A 23 22.66 -32.21 1.60
N PHE A 24 23.24 -32.23 2.80
CA PHE A 24 22.50 -32.10 4.04
C PHE A 24 22.16 -30.67 4.41
N SER A 25 22.87 -29.65 3.89
CA SER A 25 22.64 -28.24 4.19
C SER A 25 21.47 -27.66 3.42
N VAL A 26 21.05 -28.24 2.31
CA VAL A 26 19.91 -27.72 1.51
C VAL A 26 18.55 -28.30 1.93
N SER A 27 18.52 -29.31 2.77
CA SER A 27 17.26 -29.90 3.26
C SER A 27 16.68 -29.20 4.50
N SER A 28 17.40 -28.22 5.07
CA SER A 28 16.99 -27.54 6.31
C SER A 28 15.99 -26.39 6.10
N CYS A 29 15.80 -25.91 4.87
CA CYS A 29 14.93 -24.75 4.62
C CYS A 29 13.50 -25.08 4.19
N LEU A 30 13.11 -26.35 4.08
CA LEU A 30 11.76 -26.74 3.62
C LEU A 30 10.95 -27.52 4.67
N LYS A 31 11.28 -27.44 5.94
CA LYS A 31 10.30 -27.83 6.96
C LYS A 31 9.32 -26.68 7.12
N ASN A 32 8.16 -26.78 6.48
CA ASN A 32 6.96 -26.07 6.89
C ASN A 32 6.75 -26.37 8.37
N GLY A 33 7.29 -25.50 9.24
CA GLY A 33 7.08 -25.58 10.66
C GLY A 33 5.59 -25.34 10.99
N PRO A 34 5.15 -25.50 12.23
CA PRO A 34 3.77 -25.28 12.67
C PRO A 34 3.32 -23.81 12.58
N TYR A 35 4.04 -22.96 11.86
CA TYR A 35 3.77 -21.53 11.63
C TYR A 35 3.08 -21.25 10.28
N ASN A 36 2.40 -22.22 9.68
CA ASN A 36 1.47 -21.90 8.60
C ASN A 36 0.32 -21.10 9.20
N ILE A 37 0.37 -19.78 9.03
CA ILE A 37 -0.77 -18.92 9.36
C ILE A 37 -1.90 -19.32 8.41
N ASP A 38 -2.96 -19.88 8.97
CA ASP A 38 -4.16 -20.21 8.21
C ASP A 38 -4.97 -18.92 7.98
N PHE A 39 -4.98 -18.44 6.75
CA PHE A 39 -5.75 -17.28 6.34
C PHE A 39 -7.16 -17.63 5.83
N SER A 40 -7.59 -18.91 5.93
CA SER A 40 -8.89 -19.33 5.40
C SER A 40 -10.08 -18.64 6.06
N ASN A 41 -9.89 -18.15 7.31
CA ASN A 41 -10.91 -17.44 8.08
C ASN A 41 -10.77 -15.91 8.00
N VAL A 42 -9.78 -15.40 7.26
CA VAL A 42 -9.63 -13.95 7.07
C VAL A 42 -10.59 -13.50 5.97
N GLY A 43 -11.59 -12.71 6.35
CA GLY A 43 -12.55 -12.12 5.43
C GLY A 43 -11.90 -11.12 4.47
N ALA A 44 -12.67 -10.72 3.45
CA ALA A 44 -12.30 -9.57 2.63
C ALA A 44 -12.61 -8.27 3.37
N SER A 45 -11.81 -7.25 3.13
CA SER A 45 -12.03 -5.89 3.62
C SER A 45 -11.53 -4.86 2.60
N VAL A 46 -11.87 -3.59 2.79
CA VAL A 46 -11.39 -2.49 1.95
C VAL A 46 -10.61 -1.48 2.77
N ASP A 47 -9.56 -0.93 2.18
CA ASP A 47 -8.70 0.07 2.77
C ASP A 47 -8.18 1.09 1.74
N LEU A 48 -7.50 2.13 2.25
CA LEU A 48 -6.70 3.07 1.47
C LEU A 48 -5.22 2.72 1.69
N PRO A 49 -4.51 2.11 0.73
CA PRO A 49 -3.13 1.64 0.93
C PRO A 49 -2.17 2.73 1.40
N LEU A 50 -2.33 3.96 0.89
CA LEU A 50 -1.52 5.09 1.33
C LEU A 50 -1.84 5.54 2.76
N ALA A 51 -3.08 5.36 3.21
CA ALA A 51 -3.45 5.61 4.61
C ALA A 51 -2.76 4.61 5.54
N ALA A 52 -2.72 3.33 5.16
CA ALA A 52 -1.99 2.30 5.89
C ALA A 52 -0.49 2.59 5.96
N ALA A 53 0.12 2.98 4.83
CA ALA A 53 1.53 3.31 4.76
C ALA A 53 1.92 4.55 5.57
N ASN A 54 0.98 5.46 5.84
CA ASN A 54 1.20 6.73 6.55
C ASN A 54 0.42 6.84 7.87
N ALA A 55 -0.10 5.74 8.40
CA ALA A 55 -0.87 5.68 9.65
C ALA A 55 -2.02 6.69 9.71
N ASN A 56 -2.80 6.83 8.63
CA ASN A 56 -3.84 7.85 8.42
C ASN A 56 -3.32 9.31 8.51
N GLY A 57 -2.03 9.52 8.36
CA GLY A 57 -1.39 10.83 8.38
C GLY A 57 -1.42 11.55 7.04
N VAL A 58 -0.69 12.66 6.97
CA VAL A 58 -0.59 13.49 5.76
C VAL A 58 0.43 12.90 4.80
N VAL A 59 0.02 12.70 3.56
CA VAL A 59 0.89 12.35 2.44
C VAL A 59 1.22 13.63 1.67
N PRO A 60 2.46 14.10 1.68
CA PRO A 60 2.83 15.31 0.95
C PRO A 60 2.81 15.06 -0.56
N PHE A 61 2.24 15.98 -1.30
CA PHE A 61 2.24 15.96 -2.75
C PHE A 61 2.61 17.35 -3.31
N THR A 62 3.72 17.41 -4.05
CA THR A 62 4.24 18.64 -4.64
C THR A 62 4.01 18.65 -6.14
N PHE A 63 3.36 19.69 -6.63
CA PHE A 63 3.14 19.95 -8.07
C PHE A 63 4.22 20.85 -8.64
N GLY A 64 4.41 20.83 -9.94
CA GLY A 64 5.23 21.83 -10.66
C GLY A 64 6.12 21.26 -11.76
N THR A 65 6.46 19.98 -11.74
CA THR A 65 7.40 19.39 -12.72
C THR A 65 6.88 18.13 -13.40
N GLY A 66 5.59 17.77 -13.21
CA GLY A 66 5.04 16.52 -13.72
C GLY A 66 3.52 16.55 -13.87
N SER A 67 2.89 15.40 -13.60
CA SER A 67 1.44 15.27 -13.62
C SER A 67 0.81 16.07 -12.48
N ASN A 68 -0.28 16.76 -12.78
CA ASN A 68 -1.16 17.40 -11.79
C ASN A 68 -2.28 16.46 -11.34
N THR A 69 -2.16 15.17 -11.57
CA THR A 69 -3.12 14.15 -11.16
C THR A 69 -2.58 13.29 -10.04
N PHE A 70 -3.46 12.89 -9.12
CA PHE A 70 -3.15 11.99 -8.01
C PHE A 70 -4.20 10.87 -7.94
N PRO A 71 -3.80 9.59 -8.03
CA PRO A 71 -4.72 8.49 -7.86
C PRO A 71 -4.93 8.18 -6.37
N VAL A 72 -6.16 8.25 -5.90
CA VAL A 72 -6.58 7.75 -4.59
C VAL A 72 -7.03 6.32 -4.77
N TYR A 73 -6.16 5.38 -4.47
CA TYR A 73 -6.45 3.95 -4.60
C TYR A 73 -7.32 3.46 -3.44
N VAL A 74 -8.30 2.65 -3.78
CA VAL A 74 -9.04 1.77 -2.85
C VAL A 74 -8.61 0.34 -3.13
N ASN A 75 -8.17 -0.36 -2.10
CA ASN A 75 -7.73 -1.74 -2.17
C ASN A 75 -8.76 -2.68 -1.54
N MET A 76 -8.95 -3.82 -2.15
CA MET A 76 -9.66 -4.96 -1.58
C MET A 76 -8.61 -5.92 -0.99
N ALA A 77 -8.45 -5.87 0.31
CA ALA A 77 -7.57 -6.76 1.08
C ALA A 77 -8.26 -8.09 1.33
N SER A 78 -7.65 -9.18 0.84
CA SER A 78 -8.15 -10.54 1.04
C SER A 78 -7.03 -11.53 0.73
N PRO A 79 -6.98 -12.71 1.36
CA PRO A 79 -6.04 -13.78 1.00
C PRO A 79 -6.16 -14.23 -0.45
N ALA A 80 -7.38 -14.24 -1.00
CA ALA A 80 -7.65 -14.54 -2.40
C ALA A 80 -8.48 -13.43 -3.05
N VAL A 81 -8.33 -13.24 -4.37
CA VAL A 81 -9.18 -12.32 -5.12
C VAL A 81 -10.64 -12.79 -5.09
N LEU A 82 -11.57 -11.86 -4.96
CA LEU A 82 -12.99 -12.19 -4.93
C LEU A 82 -13.50 -12.55 -6.34
N SER A 83 -14.41 -13.50 -6.41
CA SER A 83 -15.11 -13.86 -7.65
C SER A 83 -16.27 -12.91 -7.99
N LYS A 84 -16.59 -11.96 -7.09
CA LYS A 84 -17.58 -10.90 -7.26
C LYS A 84 -16.92 -9.54 -7.25
N ALA A 85 -17.57 -8.55 -7.87
CA ALA A 85 -17.12 -7.16 -7.78
C ALA A 85 -17.31 -6.60 -6.35
N THR A 86 -16.40 -5.73 -5.94
CA THR A 86 -16.48 -5.00 -4.67
C THR A 86 -16.76 -3.53 -4.97
N THR A 87 -17.80 -2.96 -4.35
CA THR A 87 -18.11 -1.54 -4.50
C THR A 87 -17.61 -0.76 -3.29
N ALA A 88 -17.17 0.48 -3.52
CA ALA A 88 -16.78 1.42 -2.48
C ALA A 88 -17.18 2.84 -2.87
N VAL A 89 -17.50 3.65 -1.88
CA VAL A 89 -17.75 5.08 -2.03
C VAL A 89 -16.69 5.83 -1.25
N VAL A 90 -15.90 6.64 -1.94
CA VAL A 90 -14.95 7.57 -1.33
C VAL A 90 -15.64 8.92 -1.14
N ALA A 91 -15.27 9.68 -0.14
CA ALA A 91 -15.80 11.01 0.11
C ALA A 91 -14.69 11.95 0.64
N ILE A 92 -14.91 13.25 0.51
CA ILE A 92 -14.10 14.26 1.21
C ILE A 92 -14.58 14.34 2.66
N ASP A 93 -13.64 14.25 3.61
CA ASP A 93 -13.95 14.18 5.04
C ASP A 93 -13.38 15.39 5.80
N THR A 94 -14.11 16.50 5.76
CA THR A 94 -13.75 17.72 6.48
C THR A 94 -13.81 17.51 8.00
N ALA A 95 -14.67 16.63 8.49
CA ALA A 95 -14.77 16.35 9.93
C ALA A 95 -13.49 15.68 10.44
N TYR A 96 -12.93 14.75 9.67
CA TYR A 96 -11.65 14.12 9.98
C TYR A 96 -10.51 15.14 9.98
N LEU A 97 -10.45 16.04 8.99
CA LEU A 97 -9.44 17.11 8.94
C LEU A 97 -9.51 18.00 10.20
N ASN A 98 -10.71 18.41 10.61
CA ASN A 98 -10.90 19.24 11.80
C ASN A 98 -10.46 18.51 13.07
N ALA A 99 -10.82 17.25 13.21
CA ALA A 99 -10.40 16.42 14.33
C ALA A 99 -8.87 16.22 14.35
N TYR A 100 -8.26 16.00 13.18
CA TYR A 100 -6.82 15.87 13.07
C TYR A 100 -6.08 17.15 13.49
N ASN A 101 -6.55 18.33 13.03
CA ASN A 101 -6.01 19.61 13.44
C ASN A 101 -6.06 19.80 14.97
N ALA A 102 -7.22 19.51 15.55
CA ALA A 102 -7.40 19.65 17.01
C ALA A 102 -6.49 18.71 17.81
N ASN A 103 -6.33 17.46 17.36
CA ASN A 103 -5.56 16.44 18.07
C ASN A 103 -4.05 16.62 17.93
N ASN A 104 -3.58 17.22 16.83
CA ASN A 104 -2.16 17.36 16.52
C ASN A 104 -1.65 18.81 16.64
N GLY A 105 -2.51 19.77 17.00
CA GLY A 105 -2.13 21.18 17.10
C GLY A 105 -1.72 21.79 15.74
N THR A 106 -2.29 21.27 14.63
CA THR A 106 -2.04 21.75 13.28
C THR A 106 -3.13 22.73 12.83
N SER A 107 -2.86 23.49 11.76
CA SER A 107 -3.78 24.50 11.19
C SER A 107 -3.99 24.27 9.70
N TYR A 108 -4.13 23.01 9.29
CA TYR A 108 -4.35 22.68 7.89
C TYR A 108 -5.69 23.23 7.40
N THR A 109 -5.71 23.74 6.17
CA THR A 109 -6.86 24.31 5.51
C THR A 109 -7.38 23.33 4.44
N LEU A 110 -8.70 23.16 4.38
CA LEU A 110 -9.31 22.36 3.30
C LEU A 110 -9.02 23.00 1.94
N LEU A 111 -8.54 22.20 0.99
CA LEU A 111 -8.39 22.66 -0.38
C LEU A 111 -9.77 23.02 -0.98
N PRO A 112 -9.96 24.22 -1.55
CA PRO A 112 -11.22 24.62 -2.13
C PRO A 112 -11.66 23.71 -3.29
N ASP A 113 -12.97 23.45 -3.39
CA ASP A 113 -13.54 22.59 -4.45
C ASP A 113 -13.28 23.12 -5.87
N SER A 114 -13.02 24.45 -6.01
CA SER A 114 -12.66 25.07 -7.28
C SER A 114 -11.28 24.69 -7.79
N ASP A 115 -10.42 24.14 -6.91
CA ASP A 115 -8.99 23.99 -7.15
C ASP A 115 -8.63 22.56 -7.57
N TYR A 116 -9.62 21.69 -7.62
CA TYR A 116 -9.46 20.32 -8.12
C TYR A 116 -10.72 19.80 -8.80
N THR A 117 -10.56 18.71 -9.54
CA THR A 117 -11.66 17.87 -10.04
C THR A 117 -11.35 16.43 -9.72
N ALA A 118 -12.37 15.63 -9.56
CA ALA A 118 -12.20 14.18 -9.34
C ALA A 118 -13.07 13.39 -10.34
N THR A 119 -12.64 12.19 -10.67
CA THR A 119 -13.49 11.21 -11.36
C THR A 119 -14.63 10.78 -10.42
N SER A 120 -15.36 9.73 -10.76
CA SER A 120 -16.43 9.24 -9.89
C SER A 120 -15.87 8.83 -8.52
N PHE A 121 -16.50 9.31 -7.45
CA PHE A 121 -16.26 8.83 -6.08
C PHE A 121 -16.87 7.45 -5.80
N ASN A 122 -17.76 6.97 -6.68
CA ASN A 122 -18.27 5.61 -6.62
C ASN A 122 -17.35 4.71 -7.45
N LEU A 123 -16.75 3.76 -6.77
CA LEU A 123 -15.78 2.82 -7.34
C LEU A 123 -16.38 1.41 -7.42
N THR A 124 -15.91 0.66 -8.41
CA THR A 124 -16.24 -0.76 -8.56
C THR A 124 -14.98 -1.52 -8.90
N ILE A 125 -14.39 -2.18 -7.92
CA ILE A 125 -13.26 -3.10 -8.11
C ILE A 125 -13.83 -4.35 -8.79
N PRO A 126 -13.46 -4.66 -10.05
CA PRO A 126 -14.01 -5.79 -10.76
C PRO A 126 -13.66 -7.12 -10.10
N ALA A 127 -14.46 -8.15 -10.34
CA ALA A 127 -14.13 -9.51 -9.93
C ALA A 127 -12.74 -9.91 -10.44
N GLY A 128 -11.94 -10.53 -9.57
CA GLY A 128 -10.56 -10.92 -9.87
C GLY A 128 -9.54 -9.80 -9.76
N GLN A 129 -9.95 -8.55 -9.47
CA GLN A 129 -9.07 -7.41 -9.25
C GLN A 129 -9.01 -7.04 -7.76
N ARG A 130 -8.01 -6.24 -7.40
CA ARG A 130 -7.81 -5.79 -6.02
C ARG A 130 -7.85 -4.28 -5.84
N LEU A 131 -7.76 -3.52 -6.92
CA LEU A 131 -7.61 -2.06 -6.88
C LEU A 131 -8.55 -1.39 -7.85
N ASP A 132 -9.07 -0.24 -7.42
CA ASP A 132 -9.66 0.79 -8.26
C ASP A 132 -9.25 2.16 -7.69
N SER A 133 -9.47 3.26 -8.42
CA SER A 133 -9.02 4.57 -7.95
C SER A 133 -9.93 5.72 -8.36
N VAL A 134 -10.03 6.71 -7.49
CA VAL A 134 -10.46 8.06 -7.82
C VAL A 134 -9.25 8.82 -8.36
N ILE A 135 -9.33 9.33 -9.58
CA ILE A 135 -8.28 10.22 -10.11
C ILE A 135 -8.67 11.66 -9.77
N VAL A 136 -7.83 12.30 -8.96
CA VAL A 136 -7.93 13.73 -8.62
C VAL A 136 -7.01 14.50 -9.54
N THR A 137 -7.56 15.53 -10.20
CA THR A 137 -6.79 16.47 -11.04
C THR A 137 -6.81 17.82 -10.38
N PHE A 138 -5.65 18.35 -10.04
CA PHE A 138 -5.51 19.64 -9.38
C PHE A 138 -5.36 20.76 -10.39
N ASN A 139 -6.01 21.91 -10.13
CA ASN A 139 -5.87 23.13 -10.90
C ASN A 139 -4.80 24.01 -10.26
N ILE A 140 -3.55 23.74 -10.62
CA ILE A 140 -2.37 24.37 -10.02
C ILE A 140 -2.44 25.91 -10.09
N SER A 141 -3.01 26.47 -11.16
CA SER A 141 -3.10 27.93 -11.33
C SER A 141 -4.07 28.61 -10.35
N LYS A 142 -4.91 27.84 -9.66
CA LYS A 142 -5.86 28.35 -8.66
C LYS A 142 -5.40 28.14 -7.23
N ILE A 143 -4.50 27.19 -7.00
CA ILE A 143 -4.02 26.90 -5.65
C ILE A 143 -3.16 28.07 -5.19
N ASP A 144 -3.51 28.63 -4.04
CA ASP A 144 -2.74 29.71 -3.42
C ASP A 144 -1.34 29.17 -3.05
N THR A 145 -0.33 29.95 -3.41
CA THR A 145 1.08 29.63 -3.15
C THR A 145 1.61 30.31 -1.88
N ASP A 146 0.74 30.90 -1.06
CA ASP A 146 1.14 31.48 0.22
C ASP A 146 1.74 30.37 1.12
N PRO A 147 3.04 30.45 1.49
CA PRO A 147 3.71 29.45 2.28
C PRO A 147 3.17 29.36 3.73
N SER A 148 2.37 30.33 4.16
CA SER A 148 1.71 30.30 5.47
C SER A 148 0.48 29.40 5.49
N VAL A 149 -0.06 29.01 4.32
CA VAL A 149 -1.25 28.17 4.20
C VAL A 149 -0.84 26.76 3.75
N SER A 150 -1.23 25.77 4.53
CA SER A 150 -1.02 24.36 4.19
C SER A 150 -2.36 23.72 3.83
N TYR A 151 -2.56 23.48 2.54
CA TYR A 151 -3.77 22.87 2.03
C TYR A 151 -3.75 21.35 2.15
N ILE A 152 -4.90 20.81 2.55
CA ILE A 152 -5.13 19.36 2.66
C ILE A 152 -6.40 18.99 1.88
N LEU A 153 -6.35 17.86 1.18
CA LEU A 153 -7.51 17.21 0.61
C LEU A 153 -7.72 15.88 1.35
N PRO A 154 -8.70 15.80 2.28
CA PRO A 154 -8.95 14.64 3.10
C PRO A 154 -9.94 13.70 2.44
N PHE A 155 -9.60 12.42 2.34
CA PHE A 155 -10.45 11.36 1.80
C PHE A 155 -10.80 10.33 2.87
N THR A 156 -12.01 9.77 2.77
CA THR A 156 -12.42 8.59 3.55
C THR A 156 -13.17 7.60 2.66
N ILE A 157 -13.14 6.32 3.03
CA ILE A 157 -14.08 5.33 2.51
C ILE A 157 -15.36 5.47 3.33
N ALA A 158 -16.39 6.12 2.75
CA ALA A 158 -17.65 6.38 3.41
C ALA A 158 -18.55 5.14 3.51
N SER A 159 -18.49 4.25 2.52
CA SER A 159 -19.20 2.97 2.51
C SER A 159 -18.55 1.99 1.54
N ALA A 160 -18.76 0.69 1.77
CA ALA A 160 -18.32 -0.37 0.86
C ALA A 160 -19.19 -1.63 1.00
N SER A 161 -19.12 -2.52 0.02
CA SER A 161 -19.79 -3.82 0.05
C SER A 161 -19.09 -4.86 0.93
N GLU A 162 -17.85 -4.63 1.29
CA GLU A 162 -17.05 -5.42 2.22
C GLU A 162 -16.71 -4.56 3.45
N PRO A 163 -16.35 -5.13 4.61
CA PRO A 163 -15.94 -4.39 5.81
C PRO A 163 -14.84 -3.37 5.52
N ILE A 164 -14.92 -2.21 6.15
CA ILE A 164 -13.94 -1.13 6.01
C ILE A 164 -12.92 -1.25 7.13
N GLU A 165 -11.64 -1.27 6.78
CA GLU A 165 -10.53 -1.32 7.74
C GLU A 165 -10.27 0.03 8.42
N GLN A 166 -9.46 0.02 9.47
CA GLN A 166 -9.06 1.22 10.20
C GLN A 166 -8.25 2.22 9.34
N TRP A 167 -7.64 1.75 8.25
CA TRP A 167 -6.85 2.57 7.32
C TRP A 167 -7.72 3.14 6.20
N ASN A 168 -8.73 3.89 6.59
CA ASN A 168 -9.77 4.41 5.70
C ASN A 168 -9.79 5.93 5.55
N HIS A 169 -8.84 6.63 6.16
CA HIS A 169 -8.66 8.08 6.00
C HIS A 169 -7.31 8.39 5.36
N LEU A 170 -7.31 9.17 4.30
CA LEU A 170 -6.11 9.62 3.59
C LEU A 170 -6.14 11.13 3.46
N MET A 171 -5.11 11.81 3.94
CA MET A 171 -4.94 13.25 3.79
C MET A 171 -3.81 13.54 2.81
N ILE A 172 -4.11 14.26 1.73
CA ILE A 172 -3.12 14.69 0.75
C ILE A 172 -2.75 16.13 1.04
N GLY A 173 -1.51 16.36 1.45
CA GLY A 173 -0.93 17.69 1.63
C GLY A 173 -0.50 18.27 0.28
N VAL A 174 -1.14 19.35 -0.13
CA VAL A 174 -0.99 19.96 -1.45
C VAL A 174 0.01 21.10 -1.39
N THR A 175 1.12 21.00 -2.14
CA THR A 175 2.12 22.05 -2.24
C THR A 175 2.43 22.33 -3.71
N VAL A 176 2.48 23.60 -4.08
CA VAL A 176 2.93 24.01 -5.41
C VAL A 176 4.44 24.21 -5.36
N GLY A 177 5.18 23.47 -6.18
CA GLY A 177 6.63 23.62 -6.31
C GLY A 177 7.02 24.87 -7.11
N PRO A 178 8.27 25.29 -7.01
CA PRO A 178 8.80 26.43 -7.75
C PRO A 178 8.85 26.18 -9.26
#